data_6b412c109dc35d4ac682d59fecc37627
#
_entry.id   6b412c109dc35d4ac682d59fecc37627
#
_cell.length_a   1.000
_cell.length_b   1.000
_cell.length_c   1.000
_cell.angle_alpha   90.00
_cell.angle_beta   90.00
_cell.angle_gamma   90.00
#
_symmetry.space_group_name_H-M   'P 1'
#
loop_
_entity.id
_entity.type
_entity.pdbx_description
1 polymer ?
#
loop_
_entity_poly.entity_id
_entity_poly.type
_entity_poly.pdbx_seq_one_letter_code
_entity_poly.pdbx_strand_id
1 'polypeptide(L)'
;MMDTSPPHSLRRMPTGIWVLGVVSLLMDISSEMIHSLLPLFMVTTLGAGTIAVGIVEGLAESLALVVKVFSGTLSDYLRRRKGLALFGYALGALTKPLFAIAPDIGTLLTARLLDRVGKGVRGAPRDALVADIAPAHLRGAALRLRQSLEPV
;
A
#
# COMPACT_ATOMS: atom_id res chain seq x y z
N MET A 1 16.61 -34.89 5.05
CA MET A 1 17.74 -33.96 4.86
C MET A 1 17.17 -32.73 4.17
N MET A 2 16.81 -31.69 4.95
CA MET A 2 16.27 -30.44 4.41
C MET A 2 17.41 -29.67 3.75
N ASP A 3 17.33 -29.49 2.44
CA ASP A 3 18.25 -28.67 1.67
C ASP A 3 18.05 -27.20 2.05
N THR A 4 18.92 -26.68 2.88
CA THR A 4 18.95 -25.29 3.37
C THR A 4 19.74 -24.36 2.45
N SER A 5 19.89 -24.72 1.19
CA SER A 5 20.53 -23.87 0.21
C SER A 5 19.70 -22.57 0.06
N PRO A 6 20.27 -21.37 0.27
CA PRO A 6 19.55 -20.14 0.00
C PRO A 6 19.13 -20.12 -1.47
N PRO A 7 17.90 -19.75 -1.79
CA PRO A 7 17.40 -19.87 -3.14
C PRO A 7 18.21 -18.98 -4.09
N HIS A 8 19.04 -19.59 -4.91
CA HIS A 8 19.76 -18.95 -6.03
C HIS A 8 18.82 -18.19 -6.98
N SER A 9 17.50 -18.38 -6.81
CA SER A 9 16.43 -17.69 -7.53
C SER A 9 16.36 -16.18 -7.27
N LEU A 10 16.72 -15.71 -6.07
CA LEU A 10 16.64 -14.28 -5.72
C LEU A 10 17.67 -13.42 -6.49
N ARG A 11 18.84 -13.96 -6.78
CA ARG A 11 19.87 -13.25 -7.57
C ARG A 11 19.53 -13.09 -9.06
N ARG A 12 18.58 -13.86 -9.57
CA ARG A 12 18.13 -13.81 -10.98
C ARG A 12 16.87 -12.99 -11.21
N MET A 13 16.37 -12.31 -10.16
CA MET A 13 15.19 -11.47 -10.32
C MET A 13 15.52 -10.18 -11.06
N PRO A 14 14.66 -9.74 -12.01
CA PRO A 14 14.83 -8.46 -12.70
C PRO A 14 14.90 -7.30 -11.71
N THR A 15 15.75 -6.31 -11.99
CA THR A 15 15.92 -5.10 -11.17
C THR A 15 14.61 -4.38 -10.90
N GLY A 16 13.67 -4.42 -11.86
CA GLY A 16 12.35 -3.82 -11.70
C GLY A 16 11.53 -4.36 -10.54
N ILE A 17 11.67 -5.66 -10.21
CA ILE A 17 10.99 -6.27 -9.06
C ILE A 17 11.56 -5.72 -7.74
N TRP A 18 12.88 -5.58 -7.65
CA TRP A 18 13.55 -5.02 -6.48
C TRP A 18 13.18 -3.55 -6.27
N VAL A 19 13.15 -2.74 -7.34
CA VAL A 19 12.75 -1.33 -7.29
C VAL A 19 11.31 -1.21 -6.83
N LEU A 20 10.38 -1.96 -7.41
CA LEU A 20 8.99 -1.97 -7.00
C LEU A 20 8.82 -2.43 -5.55
N GLY A 21 9.57 -3.44 -5.12
CA GLY A 21 9.55 -3.95 -3.76
C GLY A 21 10.02 -2.90 -2.76
N VAL A 22 11.14 -2.24 -3.01
CA VAL A 22 11.71 -1.20 -2.12
C VAL A 22 10.80 0.03 -2.05
N VAL A 23 10.33 0.52 -3.18
CA VAL A 23 9.40 1.68 -3.22
C VAL A 23 8.11 1.34 -2.46
N SER A 24 7.57 0.15 -2.67
CA SER A 24 6.39 -0.34 -1.95
C SER A 24 6.62 -0.38 -0.45
N LEU A 25 7.74 -0.99 -0.03
CA LEU A 25 8.12 -1.12 1.38
C LEU A 25 8.23 0.25 2.06
N LEU A 26 8.92 1.20 1.43
CA LEU A 26 9.07 2.55 1.99
C LEU A 26 7.72 3.27 2.12
N MET A 27 6.85 3.15 1.12
CA MET A 27 5.51 3.73 1.17
C MET A 27 4.64 3.06 2.24
N ASP A 28 4.72 1.74 2.37
CA ASP A 28 3.95 0.99 3.35
C ASP A 28 4.44 1.29 4.77
N ILE A 29 5.76 1.34 5.03
CA ILE A 29 6.32 1.78 6.30
C ILE A 29 5.84 3.19 6.65
N SER A 30 5.89 4.14 5.72
CA SER A 30 5.40 5.50 5.95
C SER A 30 3.92 5.53 6.30
N SER A 31 3.10 4.73 5.63
CA SER A 31 1.66 4.63 5.91
C SER A 31 1.39 3.98 7.28
N GLU A 32 2.15 2.94 7.63
CA GLU A 32 2.00 2.25 8.92
C GLU A 32 2.45 3.13 10.10
N MET A 33 3.50 3.92 9.94
CA MET A 33 3.89 4.91 10.96
C MET A 33 2.76 5.91 11.24
N ILE A 34 2.12 6.44 10.20
CA ILE A 34 0.98 7.33 10.35
C ILE A 34 -0.19 6.58 10.98
N HIS A 35 -0.48 5.36 10.52
CA HIS A 35 -1.56 4.54 11.06
C HIS A 35 -1.41 4.27 12.56
N SER A 36 -0.20 3.96 13.01
CA SER A 36 0.08 3.69 14.43
C SER A 36 -0.07 4.94 15.31
N LEU A 37 0.30 6.11 14.78
CA LEU A 37 0.28 7.36 15.53
C LEU A 37 -1.06 8.10 15.46
N LEU A 38 -1.85 7.85 14.43
CA LEU A 38 -3.10 8.55 14.15
C LEU A 38 -4.14 8.43 15.28
N PRO A 39 -4.43 7.23 15.83
CA PRO A 39 -5.36 7.09 16.94
C PRO A 39 -4.91 7.88 18.17
N LEU A 40 -3.61 7.84 18.49
CA LEU A 40 -3.05 8.60 19.60
C LEU A 40 -3.22 10.10 19.39
N PHE A 41 -2.88 10.61 18.21
CA PHE A 41 -3.06 12.02 17.85
C PHE A 41 -4.53 12.45 17.92
N MET A 42 -5.44 11.63 17.42
CA MET A 42 -6.88 11.93 17.47
C MET A 42 -7.39 12.06 18.91
N VAL A 43 -6.95 11.19 19.80
CA VAL A 43 -7.40 11.20 21.20
C VAL A 43 -6.72 12.33 21.98
N THR A 44 -5.39 12.47 21.87
CA THR A 44 -4.61 13.39 22.73
C THR A 44 -4.67 14.84 22.26
N THR A 45 -4.67 15.07 20.96
CA THR A 45 -4.60 16.43 20.37
C THR A 45 -5.95 16.95 19.95
N LEU A 46 -6.77 16.11 19.32
CA LEU A 46 -8.08 16.49 18.81
C LEU A 46 -9.23 16.17 19.78
N GLY A 47 -8.95 15.49 20.91
CA GLY A 47 -9.96 15.15 21.90
C GLY A 47 -11.03 14.16 21.39
N ALA A 48 -10.74 13.39 20.35
CA ALA A 48 -11.68 12.45 19.75
C ALA A 48 -11.93 11.25 20.68
N GLY A 49 -13.18 10.83 20.80
CA GLY A 49 -13.53 9.60 21.51
C GLY A 49 -13.09 8.36 20.75
N THR A 50 -12.90 7.24 21.46
CA THR A 50 -12.53 5.93 20.88
C THR A 50 -13.49 5.44 19.79
N ILE A 51 -14.77 5.76 19.89
CA ILE A 51 -15.77 5.43 18.86
C ILE A 51 -15.48 6.19 17.57
N ALA A 52 -15.13 7.48 17.64
CA ALA A 52 -14.78 8.27 16.47
C ALA A 52 -13.52 7.73 15.78
N VAL A 53 -12.51 7.33 16.56
CA VAL A 53 -11.31 6.67 16.03
C VAL A 53 -11.67 5.37 15.30
N GLY A 54 -12.50 4.53 15.91
CA GLY A 54 -12.95 3.29 15.30
C GLY A 54 -13.72 3.48 14.00
N ILE A 55 -14.57 4.49 13.91
CA ILE A 55 -15.31 4.85 12.69
C ILE A 55 -14.35 5.30 11.60
N VAL A 56 -13.41 6.19 11.90
CA VAL A 56 -12.41 6.68 10.93
C VAL A 56 -11.58 5.53 10.37
N GLU A 57 -11.05 4.68 11.23
CA GLU A 57 -10.23 3.54 10.81
C GLU A 57 -11.07 2.50 10.04
N GLY A 58 -12.26 2.17 10.51
CA GLY A 58 -13.15 1.21 9.85
C GLY A 58 -13.58 1.67 8.46
N LEU A 59 -13.94 2.95 8.29
CA LEU A 59 -14.27 3.52 6.99
C LEU A 59 -13.07 3.52 6.05
N ALA A 60 -11.90 3.89 6.56
CA ALA A 60 -10.68 3.94 5.77
C ALA A 60 -10.28 2.54 5.24
N GLU A 61 -10.30 1.52 6.09
CA GLU A 61 -9.98 0.15 5.67
C GLU A 61 -11.03 -0.43 4.70
N SER A 62 -12.32 -0.22 4.97
CA SER A 62 -13.39 -0.63 4.07
C SER A 62 -13.25 0.00 2.69
N LEU A 63 -12.93 1.29 2.63
CA LEU A 63 -12.71 2.02 1.39
C LEU A 63 -11.51 1.45 0.62
N ALA A 64 -10.40 1.15 1.30
CA ALA A 64 -9.22 0.55 0.68
C ALA A 64 -9.53 -0.81 0.02
N LEU A 65 -10.31 -1.65 0.68
CA LEU A 65 -10.72 -2.95 0.15
C LEU A 65 -11.61 -2.80 -1.09
N VAL A 66 -12.62 -1.94 -1.03
CA VAL A 66 -13.51 -1.65 -2.16
C VAL A 66 -12.72 -1.13 -3.36
N VAL A 67 -11.89 -0.11 -3.13
CA VAL A 67 -11.05 0.48 -4.19
C VAL A 67 -10.08 -0.54 -4.78
N LYS A 68 -9.50 -1.42 -3.96
CA LYS A 68 -8.59 -2.47 -4.44
C LYS A 68 -9.28 -3.42 -5.43
N VAL A 69 -10.53 -3.82 -5.15
CA VAL A 69 -11.31 -4.68 -6.04
C VAL A 69 -11.58 -3.96 -7.37
N PHE A 70 -12.08 -2.73 -7.33
CA PHE A 70 -12.34 -1.94 -8.53
C PHE A 70 -11.07 -1.63 -9.32
N SER A 71 -9.98 -1.31 -8.66
CA SER A 71 -8.68 -1.05 -9.28
C SER A 71 -8.12 -2.28 -9.99
N GLY A 72 -8.31 -3.47 -9.43
CA GLY A 72 -7.95 -4.74 -10.09
C GLY A 72 -8.67 -4.91 -11.41
N THR A 73 -10.00 -4.81 -11.40
CA THR A 73 -10.85 -4.93 -12.59
C THR A 73 -10.51 -3.85 -13.63
N LEU A 74 -10.33 -2.60 -13.21
CA LEU A 74 -9.97 -1.48 -14.07
C LEU A 74 -8.57 -1.66 -14.68
N SER A 75 -7.62 -2.16 -13.92
CA SER A 75 -6.26 -2.46 -14.35
C SER A 75 -6.22 -3.49 -15.47
N ASP A 76 -7.06 -4.54 -15.36
CA ASP A 76 -7.16 -5.59 -16.36
C ASP A 76 -7.85 -5.09 -17.63
N TYR A 77 -8.88 -4.27 -17.48
CA TYR A 77 -9.61 -3.67 -18.60
C TYR A 77 -8.75 -2.68 -19.40
N LEU A 78 -8.09 -1.75 -18.71
CA LEU A 78 -7.28 -0.69 -19.35
C LEU A 78 -5.91 -1.17 -19.82
N ARG A 79 -5.42 -2.30 -19.35
CA ARG A 79 -4.04 -2.80 -19.57
C ARG A 79 -2.94 -1.77 -19.26
N ARG A 80 -3.25 -0.76 -18.45
CA ARG A 80 -2.33 0.34 -18.05
C ARG A 80 -1.89 0.20 -16.59
N ARG A 81 -1.36 -0.95 -16.22
CA ARG A 81 -0.96 -1.29 -14.84
C ARG A 81 0.03 -0.30 -14.25
N LYS A 82 1.03 0.15 -15.03
CA LYS A 82 2.03 1.13 -14.59
C LYS A 82 1.41 2.48 -14.25
N GLY A 83 0.48 2.97 -15.07
CA GLY A 83 -0.18 4.26 -14.85
C GLY A 83 -1.04 4.27 -13.59
N LEU A 84 -1.81 3.21 -13.36
CA LEU A 84 -2.63 3.06 -12.16
C LEU A 84 -1.78 2.91 -10.89
N ALA A 85 -0.72 2.11 -10.93
CA ALA A 85 0.21 1.98 -9.82
C ALA A 85 0.86 3.33 -9.50
N LEU A 86 1.36 4.05 -10.51
CA LEU A 86 1.97 5.36 -10.36
C LEU A 86 0.98 6.38 -9.77
N PHE A 87 -0.26 6.40 -10.24
CA PHE A 87 -1.31 7.26 -9.69
C PHE A 87 -1.57 6.96 -8.20
N GLY A 88 -1.67 5.69 -7.82
CA GLY A 88 -1.84 5.29 -6.44
C GLY A 88 -0.66 5.69 -5.54
N TYR A 89 0.57 5.57 -6.02
CA TYR A 89 1.76 6.03 -5.30
C TYR A 89 1.80 7.56 -5.18
N ALA A 90 1.50 8.30 -6.25
CA ALA A 90 1.45 9.74 -6.24
C ALA A 90 0.39 10.26 -5.27
N LEU A 91 -0.81 9.68 -5.28
CA LEU A 91 -1.88 10.04 -4.36
C LEU A 91 -1.47 9.79 -2.90
N GLY A 92 -0.89 8.63 -2.59
CA GLY A 92 -0.38 8.32 -1.26
C GLY A 92 0.74 9.28 -0.82
N ALA A 93 1.64 9.66 -1.72
CA ALA A 93 2.70 10.62 -1.41
C ALA A 93 2.16 12.03 -1.13
N LEU A 94 1.16 12.48 -1.90
CA LEU A 94 0.53 13.80 -1.72
C LEU A 94 -0.28 13.92 -0.43
N THR A 95 -0.80 12.81 0.10
CA THR A 95 -1.54 12.82 1.36
C THR A 95 -0.65 12.97 2.60
N LYS A 96 0.65 12.63 2.51
CA LYS A 96 1.56 12.72 3.66
C LYS A 96 1.69 14.15 4.21
N PRO A 97 1.94 15.20 3.40
CA PRO A 97 1.93 16.58 3.87
C PRO A 97 0.58 16.99 4.45
N LEU A 98 -0.52 16.47 3.91
CA LEU A 98 -1.86 16.79 4.39
C LEU A 98 -2.09 16.34 5.83
N PHE A 99 -1.54 15.19 6.23
CA PHE A 99 -1.55 14.77 7.64
C PHE A 99 -0.78 15.74 8.55
N ALA A 100 0.34 16.28 8.06
CA ALA A 100 1.19 17.18 8.85
C ALA A 100 0.51 18.54 9.13
N ILE A 101 -0.36 19.00 8.23
CA ILE A 101 -1.05 20.29 8.34
C ILE A 101 -2.51 20.16 8.74
N ALA A 102 -3.00 18.98 9.09
CA ALA A 102 -4.40 18.75 9.43
C ALA A 102 -4.77 19.46 10.75
N PRO A 103 -5.60 20.52 10.72
CA PRO A 103 -5.95 21.28 11.91
C PRO A 103 -7.12 20.65 12.68
N ASP A 104 -7.88 19.79 12.06
CA ASP A 104 -9.13 19.23 12.58
C ASP A 104 -9.36 17.78 12.13
N ILE A 105 -10.35 17.13 12.76
CA ILE A 105 -10.72 15.74 12.46
C ILE A 105 -11.22 15.59 11.01
N GLY A 106 -11.92 16.59 10.46
CA GLY A 106 -12.43 16.54 9.09
C GLY A 106 -11.30 16.48 8.05
N THR A 107 -10.30 17.32 8.18
CA THR A 107 -9.12 17.32 7.31
C THR A 107 -8.31 16.02 7.49
N LEU A 108 -8.18 15.54 8.73
CA LEU A 108 -7.50 14.30 9.04
C LEU A 108 -8.20 13.10 8.41
N LEU A 109 -9.54 13.03 8.51
CA LEU A 109 -10.36 11.99 7.88
C LEU A 109 -10.17 12.01 6.35
N THR A 110 -10.22 13.19 5.74
CA THR A 110 -10.02 13.35 4.29
C THR A 110 -8.65 12.83 3.87
N ALA A 111 -7.59 13.22 4.58
CA ALA A 111 -6.24 12.73 4.32
C ALA A 111 -6.15 11.21 4.46
N ARG A 112 -6.78 10.66 5.48
CA ARG A 112 -6.81 9.22 5.74
C ARG A 112 -7.52 8.44 4.62
N LEU A 113 -8.69 8.91 4.21
CA LEU A 113 -9.45 8.30 3.12
C LEU A 113 -8.69 8.35 1.79
N LEU A 114 -8.08 9.49 1.47
CA LEU A 114 -7.26 9.65 0.26
C LEU A 114 -6.02 8.72 0.28
N ASP A 115 -5.33 8.60 1.40
CA ASP A 115 -4.21 7.67 1.55
C ASP A 115 -4.65 6.22 1.32
N ARG A 116 -5.80 5.83 1.85
CA ARG A 116 -6.36 4.49 1.66
C ARG A 116 -6.85 4.24 0.24
N VAL A 117 -7.42 5.24 -0.43
CA VAL A 117 -7.71 5.16 -1.88
C VAL A 117 -6.41 4.92 -2.66
N GLY A 118 -5.36 5.68 -2.38
CA GLY A 118 -4.04 5.48 -2.97
C GLY A 118 -3.50 4.07 -2.76
N LYS A 119 -3.60 3.53 -1.55
CA LYS A 119 -3.21 2.15 -1.22
C LYS A 119 -4.05 1.12 -2.01
N GLY A 120 -5.36 1.32 -2.08
CA GLY A 120 -6.28 0.46 -2.85
C GLY A 120 -5.98 0.49 -4.35
N VAL A 121 -5.80 1.67 -4.92
CA VAL A 121 -5.53 1.83 -6.37
C VAL A 121 -4.21 1.18 -6.77
N ARG A 122 -3.14 1.31 -5.98
CA ARG A 122 -1.83 0.74 -6.34
C ARG A 122 -1.71 -0.75 -6.08
N GLY A 123 -2.50 -1.31 -5.17
CA GLY A 123 -2.37 -2.68 -4.70
C GLY A 123 -2.46 -3.72 -5.82
N ALA A 124 -3.60 -3.82 -6.48
CA ALA A 124 -3.83 -4.80 -7.53
C ALA A 124 -2.94 -4.60 -8.78
N PRO A 125 -2.78 -3.36 -9.34
CA PRO A 125 -1.87 -3.15 -10.47
C PRO A 125 -0.41 -3.48 -10.15
N ARG A 126 0.04 -3.19 -8.93
CA ARG A 126 1.39 -3.53 -8.47
C ARG A 126 1.63 -5.02 -8.48
N ASP A 127 0.70 -5.80 -7.92
CA ASP A 127 0.80 -7.26 -7.86
C ASP A 127 0.84 -7.87 -9.26
N ALA A 128 0.00 -7.34 -10.15
CA ALA A 128 -0.01 -7.74 -11.55
C ALA A 128 1.29 -7.39 -12.28
N LEU A 129 1.89 -6.21 -12.01
CA LEU A 129 3.19 -5.82 -12.57
C LEU A 129 4.31 -6.76 -12.13
N VAL A 130 4.34 -7.13 -10.85
CA VAL A 130 5.33 -8.10 -10.34
C VAL A 130 5.18 -9.43 -11.05
N ALA A 131 3.96 -9.91 -11.26
CA ALA A 131 3.70 -11.14 -11.98
C ALA A 131 4.08 -11.08 -13.47
N ASP A 132 3.95 -9.91 -14.11
CA ASP A 132 4.30 -9.70 -15.52
C ASP A 132 5.82 -9.61 -15.73
N ILE A 133 6.54 -8.96 -14.81
CA ILE A 133 8.01 -8.77 -14.91
C ILE A 133 8.75 -10.05 -14.52
N ALA A 134 8.21 -10.84 -13.61
CA ALA A 134 8.83 -12.06 -13.16
C ALA A 134 8.80 -13.15 -14.25
N PRO A 135 9.91 -13.86 -14.50
CA PRO A 135 9.92 -15.07 -15.33
C PRO A 135 8.90 -16.09 -14.82
N ALA A 136 8.28 -16.86 -15.73
CA ALA A 136 7.19 -17.77 -15.38
C ALA A 136 7.53 -18.74 -14.22
N HIS A 137 8.76 -19.24 -14.18
CA HIS A 137 9.25 -20.15 -13.13
C HIS A 137 9.58 -19.45 -11.80
N LEU A 138 9.67 -18.12 -11.77
CA LEU A 138 9.98 -17.33 -10.57
C LEU A 138 8.79 -16.51 -10.06
N ARG A 139 7.62 -16.53 -10.71
CA ARG A 139 6.45 -15.75 -10.32
C ARG A 139 6.04 -15.98 -8.87
N GLY A 140 5.99 -17.24 -8.45
CA GLY A 140 5.65 -17.58 -7.07
C GLY A 140 6.68 -17.07 -6.05
N ALA A 141 7.97 -17.10 -6.41
CA ALA A 141 9.03 -16.57 -5.56
C ALA A 141 9.00 -15.04 -5.49
N ALA A 142 8.74 -14.37 -6.61
CA ALA A 142 8.62 -12.92 -6.67
C ALA A 142 7.44 -12.38 -5.84
N LEU A 143 6.28 -13.05 -5.90
CA LEU A 143 5.12 -12.70 -5.09
C LEU A 143 5.36 -12.95 -3.60
N ARG A 144 6.02 -14.04 -3.23
CA ARG A 144 6.41 -14.32 -1.83
C ARG A 144 7.41 -13.30 -1.30
N LEU A 145 8.43 -12.95 -2.10
CA LEU A 145 9.38 -11.89 -1.73
C LEU A 145 8.67 -10.58 -1.46
N ARG A 146 7.77 -10.17 -2.36
CA ARG A 146 6.98 -8.96 -2.17
C ARG A 146 6.13 -9.04 -0.90
N GLN A 147 5.47 -10.16 -0.67
CA GLN A 147 4.63 -10.39 0.52
C GLN A 147 5.44 -10.33 1.83
N SER A 148 6.68 -10.81 1.82
CA SER A 148 7.58 -10.73 2.99
C SER A 148 8.12 -9.32 3.24
N LEU A 149 8.08 -8.45 2.24
CA LEU A 149 8.45 -7.02 2.36
C LEU A 149 7.26 -6.13 2.74
N GLU A 150 6.05 -6.67 2.77
CA GLU A 150 4.86 -5.95 3.20
C GLU A 150 4.74 -6.06 4.73
N PRO A 151 4.75 -4.94 5.50
CA PRO A 151 4.51 -5.00 6.93
C PRO A 151 3.09 -5.51 7.21
N VAL A 152 2.99 -6.36 8.21
CA VAL A 152 1.73 -7.01 8.63
C VAL A 152 0.80 -6.01 9.30
#